data_f9a88bb13fbd297e90eba5110c2e3eca
#
_entry.id   f9a88bb13fbd297e90eba5110c2e3eca
#
_cell.length_a   1.000
_cell.length_b   1.000
_cell.length_c   1.000
_cell.angle_alpha   90.00
_cell.angle_beta   90.00
_cell.angle_gamma   90.00
#
_symmetry.space_group_name_H-M   'P 1'
#
loop_
_entity.id
_entity.type
_entity.pdbx_description
1 polymer ?
#
loop_
_entity_poly.entity_id
_entity_poly.type
_entity_poly.pdbx_seq_one_letter_code
_entity_poly.pdbx_strand_id
1 'polypeptide(L)'
;LAEIKSALELALEKAERYGRATKEELTREKYRDQGRQLAVDFLKDGGDLDAAFSSLPAAAQVEARGAIKEVLLRNITLPRNGEMDPRMAQALEGLLSVAQDQKAMSRQKAELEQILQNFLQVRNNAYQQLKARFGAGIGQMQRALEAQMHQKVKLEVEHLPQFQEEWRKFQGQLLDQFERILEACKEKMLSL
;
A
#
# COMPACT_ATOMS: atom_id res chain seq x y z
N LEU A 1 5.41 -51.31 -27.79
CA LEU A 1 4.25 -50.56 -28.27
C LEU A 1 3.94 -49.50 -27.23
N ALA A 2 4.19 -48.22 -27.56
CA ALA A 2 3.82 -47.09 -26.67
C ALA A 2 2.27 -46.95 -26.77
N GLU A 3 1.60 -47.11 -25.62
CA GLU A 3 0.18 -46.82 -25.50
C GLU A 3 -0.07 -45.34 -25.74
N ILE A 4 -0.83 -45.01 -26.76
CA ILE A 4 -1.28 -43.63 -27.03
C ILE A 4 -2.42 -43.36 -26.05
N LYS A 5 -2.11 -42.63 -24.96
CA LYS A 5 -3.14 -42.15 -24.01
C LYS A 5 -4.15 -41.27 -24.73
N SER A 6 -5.42 -41.47 -24.45
CA SER A 6 -6.47 -40.61 -24.98
C SER A 6 -6.36 -39.19 -24.43
N ALA A 7 -6.92 -38.20 -25.15
CA ALA A 7 -6.96 -36.82 -24.67
C ALA A 7 -7.67 -36.69 -23.30
N LEU A 8 -8.61 -37.58 -23.01
CA LEU A 8 -9.30 -37.67 -21.73
C LEU A 8 -8.40 -38.21 -20.63
N GLU A 9 -7.57 -39.22 -20.89
CA GLU A 9 -6.60 -39.75 -19.92
C GLU A 9 -5.52 -38.77 -19.63
N LEU A 10 -5.03 -38.02 -20.62
CA LEU A 10 -4.07 -36.92 -20.39
C LEU A 10 -4.69 -35.76 -19.60
N ALA A 11 -5.97 -35.47 -19.82
CA ALA A 11 -6.68 -34.45 -19.03
C ALA A 11 -6.92 -34.90 -17.57
N LEU A 12 -7.26 -36.17 -17.36
CA LEU A 12 -7.39 -36.78 -16.03
C LEU A 12 -6.06 -36.84 -15.29
N GLU A 13 -5.00 -37.26 -15.96
CA GLU A 13 -3.64 -37.27 -15.37
C GLU A 13 -3.15 -35.86 -15.02
N LYS A 14 -3.46 -34.84 -15.85
CA LYS A 14 -3.22 -33.44 -15.50
C LYS A 14 -4.06 -32.99 -14.30
N ALA A 15 -5.36 -33.33 -14.27
CA ALA A 15 -6.23 -33.00 -13.14
C ALA A 15 -5.79 -33.68 -11.83
N GLU A 16 -5.27 -34.89 -11.89
CA GLU A 16 -4.68 -35.60 -10.75
C GLU A 16 -3.35 -34.98 -10.31
N ARG A 17 -2.50 -34.52 -11.25
CA ARG A 17 -1.26 -33.78 -10.94
C ARG A 17 -1.50 -32.41 -10.30
N TYR A 18 -2.58 -31.72 -10.66
CA TYR A 18 -2.97 -30.46 -10.04
C TYR A 18 -3.66 -30.66 -8.68
N GLY A 19 -3.75 -31.90 -8.18
CA GLY A 19 -4.25 -32.30 -6.88
C GLY A 19 -5.63 -31.71 -6.57
N ARG A 20 -6.58 -32.54 -6.24
CA ARG A 20 -7.79 -32.02 -5.58
C ARG A 20 -7.35 -31.46 -4.24
N ALA A 21 -7.64 -30.17 -4.00
CA ALA A 21 -7.42 -29.57 -2.70
C ALA A 21 -7.96 -30.51 -1.62
N THR A 22 -7.15 -30.82 -0.63
CA THR A 22 -7.57 -31.67 0.48
C THR A 22 -8.71 -30.98 1.24
N LYS A 23 -9.52 -31.76 1.95
CA LYS A 23 -10.58 -31.19 2.81
C LYS A 23 -10.02 -30.18 3.81
N GLU A 24 -8.78 -30.40 4.25
CA GLU A 24 -8.08 -29.49 5.16
C GLU A 24 -7.69 -28.19 4.47
N GLU A 25 -7.14 -28.24 3.25
CA GLU A 25 -6.81 -27.04 2.46
C GLU A 25 -8.06 -26.21 2.16
N LEU A 26 -9.17 -26.83 1.79
CA LEU A 26 -10.45 -26.15 1.58
C LEU A 26 -10.95 -25.48 2.86
N THR A 27 -10.77 -26.13 4.00
CA THR A 27 -11.16 -25.59 5.30
C THR A 27 -10.30 -24.38 5.69
N ARG A 28 -8.98 -24.47 5.48
CA ARG A 28 -8.04 -23.35 5.70
C ARG A 28 -8.39 -22.16 4.82
N GLU A 29 -8.63 -22.38 3.52
CA GLU A 29 -8.98 -21.30 2.61
C GLU A 29 -10.30 -20.64 2.99
N LYS A 30 -11.30 -21.41 3.43
CA LYS A 30 -12.55 -20.86 3.99
C LYS A 30 -12.29 -19.93 5.19
N TYR A 31 -11.37 -20.31 6.10
CA TYR A 31 -11.02 -19.47 7.24
C TYR A 31 -10.25 -18.21 6.83
N ARG A 32 -9.36 -18.32 5.84
CA ARG A 32 -8.68 -17.16 5.24
C ARG A 32 -9.68 -16.20 4.60
N ASP A 33 -10.69 -16.72 3.87
CA ASP A 33 -11.74 -15.89 3.28
C ASP A 33 -12.58 -15.16 4.34
N GLN A 34 -12.92 -15.83 5.44
CA GLN A 34 -13.57 -15.18 6.57
C GLN A 34 -12.72 -14.04 7.14
N GLY A 35 -11.41 -14.26 7.31
CA GLY A 35 -10.48 -13.22 7.75
C GLY A 35 -10.42 -12.04 6.77
N ARG A 36 -10.33 -12.32 5.46
CA ARG A 36 -10.35 -11.26 4.42
C ARG A 36 -11.63 -10.43 4.50
N GLN A 37 -12.78 -11.10 4.68
CA GLN A 37 -14.07 -10.40 4.77
C GLN A 37 -14.13 -9.51 6.00
N LEU A 38 -13.71 -10.00 7.18
CA LEU A 38 -13.66 -9.19 8.41
C LEU A 38 -12.79 -7.94 8.23
N ALA A 39 -11.62 -8.07 7.59
CA ALA A 39 -10.75 -6.93 7.34
C ALA A 39 -11.36 -5.92 6.35
N VAL A 40 -12.04 -6.40 5.31
CA VAL A 40 -12.73 -5.53 4.34
C VAL A 40 -13.88 -4.78 4.98
N ASP A 41 -14.71 -5.47 5.77
CA ASP A 41 -15.84 -4.87 6.48
C ASP A 41 -15.35 -3.83 7.49
N PHE A 42 -14.29 -4.15 8.23
CA PHE A 42 -13.65 -3.21 9.15
C PHE A 42 -13.15 -1.94 8.44
N LEU A 43 -12.47 -2.07 7.31
CA LEU A 43 -11.95 -0.91 6.56
C LEU A 43 -13.06 -0.07 5.92
N LYS A 44 -14.19 -0.67 5.60
CA LYS A 44 -15.32 -0.01 4.95
C LYS A 44 -16.26 0.66 5.94
N ASP A 45 -16.67 -0.09 6.95
CA ASP A 45 -17.78 0.29 7.84
C ASP A 45 -17.29 0.65 9.25
N GLY A 46 -16.02 0.39 9.57
CA GLY A 46 -15.46 0.52 10.91
C GLY A 46 -15.88 -0.64 11.81
N GLY A 47 -15.97 -0.38 13.10
CA GLY A 47 -16.43 -1.35 14.08
C GLY A 47 -15.29 -1.99 14.89
N ASP A 48 -15.64 -3.02 15.66
CA ASP A 48 -14.71 -3.73 16.53
C ASP A 48 -14.18 -5.00 15.86
N LEU A 49 -12.99 -4.88 15.25
CA LEU A 49 -12.33 -6.00 14.57
C LEU A 49 -11.93 -7.09 15.57
N ASP A 50 -11.52 -6.71 16.80
CA ASP A 50 -11.10 -7.68 17.82
C ASP A 50 -12.28 -8.54 18.26
N ALA A 51 -13.44 -7.94 18.55
CA ALA A 51 -14.65 -8.67 18.89
C ALA A 51 -15.10 -9.60 17.75
N ALA A 52 -15.09 -9.11 16.51
CA ALA A 52 -15.44 -9.91 15.34
C ALA A 52 -14.46 -11.08 15.12
N PHE A 53 -13.17 -10.85 15.26
CA PHE A 53 -12.12 -11.87 15.17
C PHE A 53 -12.23 -12.90 16.29
N SER A 54 -12.44 -12.44 17.53
CA SER A 54 -12.57 -13.30 18.71
C SER A 54 -13.81 -14.20 18.67
N SER A 55 -14.84 -13.84 17.91
CA SER A 55 -16.04 -14.65 17.69
C SER A 55 -15.79 -15.88 16.79
N LEU A 56 -14.66 -15.91 16.04
CA LEU A 56 -14.30 -17.03 15.20
C LEU A 56 -13.87 -18.24 16.05
N PRO A 57 -14.15 -19.49 15.59
CA PRO A 57 -13.60 -20.69 16.22
C PRO A 57 -12.07 -20.62 16.30
N ALA A 58 -11.46 -21.14 17.38
CA ALA A 58 -10.02 -21.08 17.60
C ALA A 58 -9.20 -21.64 16.41
N ALA A 59 -9.69 -22.71 15.76
CA ALA A 59 -9.06 -23.26 14.56
C ALA A 59 -9.09 -22.29 13.36
N ALA A 60 -10.11 -21.44 13.28
CA ALA A 60 -10.23 -20.44 12.23
C ALA A 60 -9.35 -19.22 12.50
N GLN A 61 -9.15 -18.83 13.76
CA GLN A 61 -8.40 -17.64 14.15
C GLN A 61 -6.96 -17.65 13.63
N VAL A 62 -6.31 -18.81 13.59
CA VAL A 62 -4.92 -18.93 13.10
C VAL A 62 -4.81 -18.50 11.62
N GLU A 63 -5.67 -19.06 10.77
CA GLU A 63 -5.68 -18.77 9.33
C GLU A 63 -6.27 -17.39 9.03
N ALA A 64 -7.34 -17.00 9.72
CA ALA A 64 -7.99 -15.71 9.56
C ALA A 64 -7.07 -14.55 9.92
N ARG A 65 -6.25 -14.67 10.98
CA ARG A 65 -5.31 -13.63 11.40
C ARG A 65 -4.33 -13.25 10.30
N GLY A 66 -3.71 -14.24 9.67
CA GLY A 66 -2.80 -14.00 8.54
C GLY A 66 -3.49 -13.26 7.40
N ALA A 67 -4.69 -13.71 7.04
CA ALA A 67 -5.47 -13.10 5.98
C ALA A 67 -5.93 -11.67 6.32
N ILE A 68 -6.32 -11.39 7.56
CA ILE A 68 -6.63 -10.03 8.05
C ILE A 68 -5.40 -9.14 7.89
N LYS A 69 -4.23 -9.56 8.39
CA LYS A 69 -2.99 -8.79 8.26
C LYS A 69 -2.64 -8.48 6.80
N GLU A 70 -2.74 -9.48 5.92
CA GLU A 70 -2.48 -9.29 4.48
C GLU A 70 -3.37 -8.19 3.88
N VAL A 71 -4.68 -8.18 4.20
CA VAL A 71 -5.62 -7.17 3.71
C VAL A 71 -5.31 -5.79 4.28
N LEU A 72 -5.08 -5.69 5.59
CA LEU A 72 -4.79 -4.43 6.25
C LEU A 72 -3.47 -3.82 5.77
N LEU A 73 -2.38 -4.61 5.68
CA LEU A 73 -1.08 -4.17 5.19
C LEU A 73 -1.12 -3.71 3.73
N ARG A 74 -1.96 -4.34 2.89
CA ARG A 74 -2.16 -3.93 1.49
C ARG A 74 -2.77 -2.54 1.36
N ASN A 75 -3.55 -2.10 2.35
CA ASN A 75 -4.16 -0.77 2.39
C ASN A 75 -3.22 0.33 2.94
N ILE A 76 -2.02 -0.04 3.37
CA ILE A 76 -1.00 0.91 3.80
C ILE A 76 -0.07 1.18 2.62
N THR A 77 -0.09 2.41 2.10
CA THR A 77 0.68 2.82 0.92
C THR A 77 1.36 4.16 1.17
N LEU A 78 2.37 4.50 0.38
CA LEU A 78 2.95 5.85 0.45
C LEU A 78 1.94 6.91 0.02
N PRO A 79 1.81 8.03 0.74
CA PRO A 79 0.83 9.08 0.47
C PRO A 79 1.23 9.91 -0.76
N ARG A 80 0.80 9.48 -1.94
CA ARG A 80 1.18 10.09 -3.24
C ARG A 80 0.76 11.54 -3.38
N ASN A 81 -0.39 11.91 -2.82
CA ASN A 81 -0.93 13.27 -2.89
C ASN A 81 -0.39 14.21 -1.79
N GLY A 82 0.51 13.73 -0.94
CA GLY A 82 1.12 14.52 0.14
C GLY A 82 0.30 14.56 1.43
N GLU A 83 -0.78 13.80 1.50
CA GLU A 83 -1.63 13.66 2.69
C GLU A 83 -1.81 12.18 3.05
N MET A 84 -1.93 11.90 4.35
CA MET A 84 -2.22 10.55 4.84
C MET A 84 -3.68 10.20 4.59
N ASP A 85 -3.94 9.04 4.02
CA ASP A 85 -5.30 8.50 3.92
C ASP A 85 -5.78 8.04 5.31
N PRO A 86 -6.95 8.50 5.79
CA PRO A 86 -7.52 8.04 7.08
C PRO A 86 -7.65 6.51 7.19
N ARG A 87 -7.84 5.81 6.07
CA ARG A 87 -7.90 4.34 6.03
C ARG A 87 -6.59 3.68 6.45
N MET A 88 -5.45 4.35 6.25
CA MET A 88 -4.16 3.82 6.72
C MET A 88 -4.08 3.79 8.24
N ALA A 89 -4.56 4.85 8.91
CA ALA A 89 -4.64 4.86 10.37
C ALA A 89 -5.55 3.74 10.89
N GLN A 90 -6.72 3.57 10.26
CA GLN A 90 -7.65 2.47 10.58
C GLN A 90 -7.01 1.09 10.36
N ALA A 91 -6.28 0.89 9.26
CA ALA A 91 -5.58 -0.37 9.00
C ALA A 91 -4.51 -0.66 10.06
N LEU A 92 -3.76 0.35 10.51
CA LEU A 92 -2.77 0.22 11.57
C LEU A 92 -3.39 -0.15 12.93
N GLU A 93 -4.54 0.43 13.26
CA GLU A 93 -5.28 0.04 14.46
C GLU A 93 -5.80 -1.40 14.38
N GLY A 94 -6.32 -1.80 13.21
CA GLY A 94 -6.75 -3.18 12.98
C GLY A 94 -5.63 -4.20 13.11
N LEU A 95 -4.40 -3.86 12.69
CA LEU A 95 -3.23 -4.73 12.88
C LEU A 95 -2.90 -4.94 14.36
N LEU A 96 -3.04 -3.91 15.19
CA LEU A 96 -2.84 -4.02 16.64
C LEU A 96 -3.90 -4.90 17.29
N SER A 97 -5.17 -4.77 16.88
CA SER A 97 -6.28 -5.50 17.50
C SER A 97 -6.17 -7.02 17.32
N VAL A 98 -5.63 -7.49 16.17
CA VAL A 98 -5.47 -8.92 15.89
C VAL A 98 -4.07 -9.47 16.17
N ALA A 99 -3.16 -8.66 16.70
CA ALA A 99 -1.77 -9.06 16.94
C ALA A 99 -1.66 -10.09 18.06
N GLN A 100 -0.79 -11.11 17.90
CA GLN A 100 -0.43 -12.03 18.95
C GLN A 100 0.52 -11.39 19.96
N ASP A 101 1.52 -10.68 19.48
CA ASP A 101 2.42 -9.85 20.28
C ASP A 101 2.10 -8.37 20.03
N GLN A 102 1.21 -7.83 20.84
CA GLN A 102 0.80 -6.42 20.75
C GLN A 102 1.97 -5.45 20.96
N LYS A 103 2.96 -5.83 21.80
CA LYS A 103 4.12 -4.98 22.06
C LYS A 103 5.04 -4.91 20.85
N ALA A 104 5.32 -6.05 20.21
CA ALA A 104 6.11 -6.08 18.98
C ALA A 104 5.38 -5.36 17.84
N MET A 105 4.08 -5.62 17.67
CA MET A 105 3.26 -4.95 16.65
C MET A 105 3.20 -3.43 16.86
N SER A 106 3.04 -2.96 18.10
CA SER A 106 3.05 -1.52 18.42
C SER A 106 4.37 -0.84 18.05
N ARG A 107 5.52 -1.52 18.26
CA ARG A 107 6.82 -1.01 17.82
C ARG A 107 6.91 -0.91 16.30
N GLN A 108 6.47 -1.95 15.59
CA GLN A 108 6.48 -1.93 14.12
C GLN A 108 5.50 -0.89 13.55
N LYS A 109 4.34 -0.69 14.18
CA LYS A 109 3.41 0.40 13.85
C LYS A 109 4.11 1.76 13.95
N ALA A 110 4.79 2.03 15.07
CA ALA A 110 5.51 3.30 15.26
C ALA A 110 6.64 3.49 14.23
N GLU A 111 7.39 2.42 13.89
CA GLU A 111 8.41 2.45 12.84
C GLU A 111 7.78 2.79 11.48
N LEU A 112 6.66 2.17 11.14
CA LEU A 112 5.96 2.41 9.89
C LEU A 112 5.40 3.84 9.81
N GLU A 113 4.78 4.34 10.87
CA GLU A 113 4.30 5.73 10.96
C GLU A 113 5.46 6.73 10.77
N GLN A 114 6.64 6.44 11.33
CA GLN A 114 7.84 7.25 11.14
C GLN A 114 8.32 7.24 9.68
N ILE A 115 8.26 6.08 9.00
CA ILE A 115 8.59 5.96 7.57
C ILE A 115 7.66 6.85 6.73
N LEU A 116 6.35 6.79 6.97
CA LEU A 116 5.36 7.58 6.26
C LEU A 116 5.54 9.09 6.49
N GLN A 117 5.78 9.50 7.74
CA GLN A 117 6.05 10.90 8.09
C GLN A 117 7.33 11.41 7.42
N ASN A 118 8.41 10.61 7.46
CA ASN A 118 9.67 10.97 6.82
C ASN A 118 9.51 11.13 5.30
N PHE A 119 8.77 10.22 4.65
CA PHE A 119 8.44 10.33 3.24
C PHE A 119 7.76 11.67 2.92
N LEU A 120 6.73 12.04 3.69
CA LEU A 120 6.02 13.31 3.52
C LEU A 120 6.92 14.51 3.70
N GLN A 121 7.77 14.48 4.73
CA GLN A 121 8.71 15.57 5.02
C GLN A 121 9.73 15.76 3.89
N VAL A 122 10.36 14.66 3.43
CA VAL A 122 11.33 14.72 2.32
C VAL A 122 10.66 15.21 1.05
N ARG A 123 9.49 14.68 0.71
CA ARG A 123 8.70 15.10 -0.44
C ARG A 123 8.37 16.59 -0.42
N ASN A 124 7.85 17.08 0.71
CA ASN A 124 7.46 18.48 0.84
C ASN A 124 8.66 19.43 0.79
N ASN A 125 9.75 19.09 1.47
CA ASN A 125 10.98 19.86 1.42
C ASN A 125 11.55 19.96 0.00
N ALA A 126 11.61 18.85 -0.71
CA ALA A 126 12.09 18.82 -2.08
C ALA A 126 11.19 19.63 -3.02
N TYR A 127 9.87 19.55 -2.86
CA TYR A 127 8.91 20.35 -3.61
C TYR A 127 9.15 21.85 -3.42
N GLN A 128 9.30 22.30 -2.17
CA GLN A 128 9.53 23.71 -1.86
C GLN A 128 10.88 24.20 -2.39
N GLN A 129 11.94 23.40 -2.29
CA GLN A 129 13.25 23.72 -2.85
C GLN A 129 13.20 23.84 -4.38
N LEU A 130 12.53 22.90 -5.05
CA LEU A 130 12.34 22.94 -6.49
C LEU A 130 11.55 24.18 -6.91
N LYS A 131 10.44 24.47 -6.21
CA LYS A 131 9.61 25.64 -6.44
C LYS A 131 10.39 26.94 -6.26
N ALA A 132 11.21 27.08 -5.22
CA ALA A 132 12.05 28.23 -4.99
C ALA A 132 13.10 28.42 -6.10
N ARG A 133 13.75 27.33 -6.54
CA ARG A 133 14.75 27.36 -7.62
C ARG A 133 14.15 27.86 -8.95
N PHE A 134 12.99 27.36 -9.35
CA PHE A 134 12.30 27.81 -10.55
C PHE A 134 11.70 29.21 -10.40
N GLY A 135 11.21 29.54 -9.20
CA GLY A 135 10.62 30.83 -8.88
C GLY A 135 11.60 32.00 -9.04
N ALA A 136 12.88 31.77 -8.77
CA ALA A 136 13.92 32.79 -8.94
C ALA A 136 14.04 33.31 -10.40
N GLY A 137 13.76 32.46 -11.40
CA GLY A 137 13.81 32.82 -12.82
C GLY A 137 12.50 33.35 -13.41
N ILE A 138 11.38 33.05 -12.75
CA ILE A 138 10.04 33.28 -13.30
C ILE A 138 9.73 34.78 -13.47
N GLY A 139 10.24 35.63 -12.58
CA GLY A 139 10.01 37.07 -12.62
C GLY A 139 10.62 37.76 -13.85
N GLN A 140 11.74 37.28 -14.36
CA GLN A 140 12.34 37.77 -15.59
C GLN A 140 11.55 37.32 -16.83
N MET A 141 11.13 36.04 -16.84
CA MET A 141 10.30 35.48 -17.92
C MET A 141 8.94 36.17 -17.99
N GLN A 142 8.31 36.42 -16.84
CA GLN A 142 7.03 37.12 -16.76
C GLN A 142 7.12 38.55 -17.33
N ARG A 143 8.16 39.34 -16.97
CA ARG A 143 8.37 40.70 -17.49
C ARG A 143 8.62 40.69 -18.99
N ALA A 144 9.37 39.72 -19.50
CA ALA A 144 9.62 39.59 -20.93
C ALA A 144 8.33 39.28 -21.72
N LEU A 145 7.50 38.39 -21.21
CA LEU A 145 6.20 38.05 -21.79
C LEU A 145 5.21 39.23 -21.73
N GLU A 146 5.13 39.92 -20.60
CA GLU A 146 4.27 41.09 -20.42
C GLU A 146 4.66 42.23 -21.40
N ALA A 147 5.97 42.43 -21.60
CA ALA A 147 6.46 43.42 -22.58
C ALA A 147 6.11 43.04 -24.02
N GLN A 148 6.08 41.77 -24.35
CA GLN A 148 5.77 41.27 -25.69
C GLN A 148 4.26 41.21 -25.97
N MET A 149 3.47 40.83 -24.98
CA MET A 149 2.02 40.62 -25.13
C MET A 149 1.16 41.84 -24.76
N HIS A 150 1.75 42.85 -24.17
CA HIS A 150 1.08 44.08 -23.66
C HIS A 150 -0.07 43.75 -22.68
N GLN A 151 -0.04 42.59 -22.03
CA GLN A 151 -1.01 42.13 -21.07
C GLN A 151 -0.30 41.57 -19.82
N LYS A 152 -0.92 41.69 -18.65
CA LYS A 152 -0.42 41.07 -17.44
C LYS A 152 -0.56 39.54 -17.53
N VAL A 153 0.55 38.84 -17.44
CA VAL A 153 0.61 37.37 -17.49
C VAL A 153 1.03 36.88 -16.08
N LYS A 154 0.21 36.07 -15.44
CA LYS A 154 0.59 35.41 -14.20
C LYS A 154 1.17 34.03 -14.54
N LEU A 155 2.47 33.89 -14.41
CA LEU A 155 3.15 32.61 -14.55
C LEU A 155 3.26 31.95 -13.16
N GLU A 156 2.75 30.74 -13.07
CA GLU A 156 2.93 29.90 -11.88
C GLU A 156 3.99 28.84 -12.17
N VAL A 157 4.93 28.68 -11.22
CA VAL A 157 6.06 27.74 -11.33
C VAL A 157 5.58 26.33 -11.64
N GLU A 158 4.48 25.95 -11.01
CA GLU A 158 3.88 24.62 -11.12
C GLU A 158 3.40 24.27 -12.53
N HIS A 159 3.12 25.28 -13.35
CA HIS A 159 2.68 25.09 -14.74
C HIS A 159 3.84 25.03 -15.75
N LEU A 160 5.08 25.27 -15.31
CA LEU A 160 6.24 25.15 -16.18
C LEU A 160 6.51 23.68 -16.53
N PRO A 161 6.61 23.31 -17.82
CA PRO A 161 6.87 21.92 -18.22
C PRO A 161 8.14 21.34 -17.59
N GLN A 162 9.20 22.15 -17.49
CA GLN A 162 10.48 21.75 -16.89
C GLN A 162 10.34 21.47 -15.38
N PHE A 163 9.55 22.27 -14.65
CA PHE A 163 9.26 22.03 -13.25
C PHE A 163 8.50 20.70 -13.08
N GLN A 164 7.48 20.48 -13.90
CA GLN A 164 6.67 19.25 -13.83
C GLN A 164 7.49 18.01 -14.16
N GLU A 165 8.40 18.09 -15.14
CA GLU A 165 9.29 16.99 -15.50
C GLU A 165 10.27 16.66 -14.37
N GLU A 166 10.98 17.66 -13.83
CA GLU A 166 11.91 17.45 -12.71
C GLU A 166 11.20 16.95 -11.46
N TRP A 167 10.02 17.50 -11.16
CA TRP A 167 9.22 17.06 -10.04
C TRP A 167 8.77 15.60 -10.19
N ARG A 168 8.29 15.21 -11.36
CA ARG A 168 7.89 13.82 -11.67
C ARG A 168 9.07 12.86 -11.51
N LYS A 169 10.23 13.23 -12.02
CA LYS A 169 11.45 12.43 -11.91
C LYS A 169 11.87 12.23 -10.46
N PHE A 170 11.87 13.30 -9.67
CA PHE A 170 12.17 13.25 -8.25
C PHE A 170 11.17 12.39 -7.49
N GLN A 171 9.85 12.58 -7.74
CA GLN A 171 8.82 11.77 -7.10
C GLN A 171 8.97 10.28 -7.40
N GLY A 172 9.29 9.91 -8.65
CA GLY A 172 9.52 8.51 -9.01
C GLY A 172 10.65 7.90 -8.20
N GLN A 173 11.80 8.56 -8.13
CA GLN A 173 12.95 8.10 -7.35
C GLN A 173 12.65 7.98 -5.85
N LEU A 174 11.93 8.95 -5.30
CA LEU A 174 11.54 8.95 -3.88
C LEU A 174 10.57 7.81 -3.58
N LEU A 175 9.57 7.58 -4.44
CA LEU A 175 8.64 6.48 -4.31
C LEU A 175 9.38 5.13 -4.33
N ASP A 176 10.22 4.89 -5.33
CA ASP A 176 10.98 3.63 -5.45
C ASP A 176 11.85 3.34 -4.20
N GLN A 177 12.45 4.38 -3.62
CA GLN A 177 13.25 4.25 -2.42
C GLN A 177 12.40 3.91 -1.20
N PHE A 178 11.31 4.64 -0.97
CA PHE A 178 10.48 4.46 0.21
C PHE A 178 9.56 3.24 0.13
N GLU A 179 9.13 2.82 -1.07
CA GLU A 179 8.37 1.58 -1.26
C GLU A 179 9.15 0.36 -0.78
N ARG A 180 10.45 0.28 -1.07
CA ARG A 180 11.30 -0.81 -0.57
C ARG A 180 11.38 -0.85 0.96
N ILE A 181 11.52 0.32 1.59
CA ILE A 181 11.57 0.43 3.05
C ILE A 181 10.22 0.04 3.66
N LEU A 182 9.12 0.52 3.07
CA LEU A 182 7.76 0.23 3.50
C LEU A 182 7.45 -1.27 3.40
N GLU A 183 7.78 -1.91 2.28
CA GLU A 183 7.54 -3.35 2.09
C GLU A 183 8.36 -4.18 3.08
N ALA A 184 9.62 -3.86 3.33
CA ALA A 184 10.41 -4.55 4.35
C ALA A 184 9.80 -4.41 5.76
N CYS A 185 9.20 -3.26 6.10
CA CYS A 185 8.48 -3.08 7.36
C CYS A 185 7.20 -3.92 7.41
N LYS A 186 6.43 -3.96 6.31
CA LYS A 186 5.21 -4.77 6.19
C LYS A 186 5.49 -6.26 6.32
N GLU A 187 6.57 -6.76 5.71
CA GLU A 187 6.98 -8.17 5.83
C GLU A 187 7.27 -8.54 7.29
N LYS A 188 7.95 -7.67 8.05
CA LYS A 188 8.14 -7.86 9.50
C LYS A 188 6.80 -7.93 10.24
N MET A 189 5.87 -7.02 9.95
CA MET A 189 4.55 -6.98 10.59
C MET A 189 3.70 -8.21 10.25
N LEU A 190 3.83 -8.73 9.03
CA LEU A 190 3.13 -9.94 8.61
C LEU A 190 3.63 -11.18 9.38
N SER A 191 4.94 -11.23 9.68
CA SER A 191 5.57 -12.34 10.39
C SER A 191 5.31 -12.36 11.91
N LEU A 192 4.86 -11.25 12.52
CA LEU A 192 4.46 -11.14 13.92
C LEU A 192 3.08 -11.76 14.18
#